data_4f31f3ddcf668f0c9888782ca3f09a8f
#
_entry.id   4f31f3ddcf668f0c9888782ca3f09a8f
#
_cell.length_a   1.000
_cell.length_b   1.000
_cell.length_c   1.000
_cell.angle_alpha   90.00
_cell.angle_beta   90.00
_cell.angle_gamma   90.00
#
_symmetry.space_group_name_H-M   'P 1'
#
loop_
_entity.id
_entity.type
_entity.pdbx_description
1 polymer ?
#
loop_
_entity_poly.entity_id
_entity_poly.type
_entity_poly.pdbx_seq_one_letter_code
_entity_poly.pdbx_strand_id
1 'polypeptide(L)'
;MRMLLSAGAILLVAIGAAQAAGDVAAGKAKSAACVACHGANGQGVPPNPALAGKSEAQLVQAMQDYKSGKRSNAVMKGMMAALTDQDMANLAAYFVSLK
;
A
#
# COMPACT_ATOMS: atom_id res chain seq x y z
N MET A 1 46.59 4.12 -34.05
CA MET A 1 46.20 4.27 -32.65
C MET A 1 44.69 4.35 -32.58
N ARG A 2 44.07 3.30 -32.19
CA ARG A 2 42.62 3.22 -32.17
C ARG A 2 42.14 3.53 -30.79
N MET A 3 41.49 4.66 -30.61
CA MET A 3 40.74 4.90 -29.39
C MET A 3 39.45 4.09 -29.49
N LEU A 4 39.42 3.04 -28.70
CA LEU A 4 38.18 2.37 -28.42
C LEU A 4 37.40 3.25 -27.42
N LEU A 5 36.52 4.04 -27.96
CA LEU A 5 35.47 4.65 -27.16
C LEU A 5 34.52 3.52 -26.74
N SER A 6 34.78 2.98 -25.58
CA SER A 6 33.75 2.22 -24.90
C SER A 6 32.63 3.17 -24.60
N ALA A 7 31.63 3.20 -25.45
CA ALA A 7 30.35 3.77 -25.06
C ALA A 7 29.83 2.92 -23.92
N GLY A 8 30.13 3.35 -22.70
CA GLY A 8 29.47 2.80 -21.54
C GLY A 8 28.00 3.03 -21.74
N ALA A 9 27.24 1.96 -22.00
CA ALA A 9 25.81 2.04 -21.91
C ALA A 9 25.49 2.38 -20.47
N ILE A 10 25.17 3.64 -20.23
CA ILE A 10 24.54 4.04 -18.98
C ILE A 10 23.16 3.40 -19.05
N LEU A 11 23.03 2.24 -18.42
CA LEU A 11 21.75 1.69 -18.14
C LEU A 11 21.09 2.65 -17.14
N LEU A 12 20.38 3.63 -17.64
CA LEU A 12 19.41 4.33 -16.84
C LEU A 12 18.31 3.33 -16.55
N VAL A 13 18.53 2.55 -15.49
CA VAL A 13 17.41 1.95 -14.82
C VAL A 13 16.62 3.15 -14.29
N ALA A 14 15.61 3.56 -15.05
CA ALA A 14 14.58 4.38 -14.48
C ALA A 14 13.98 3.56 -13.35
N ILE A 15 14.53 3.76 -12.16
CA ILE A 15 13.82 3.42 -10.95
C ILE A 15 12.69 4.45 -10.93
N GLY A 16 11.65 4.18 -11.73
CA GLY A 16 10.36 4.77 -11.45
C GLY A 16 10.17 4.58 -9.97
N ALA A 17 9.53 5.51 -9.28
CA ALA A 17 9.21 5.38 -7.88
C ALA A 17 8.48 4.05 -7.65
N ALA A 18 9.20 2.95 -7.81
CA ALA A 18 8.80 1.65 -7.38
C ALA A 18 8.70 1.81 -5.88
N GLN A 19 7.50 1.99 -5.40
CA GLN A 19 7.22 1.83 -4.00
C GLN A 19 7.83 0.48 -3.62
N ALA A 20 8.72 0.49 -2.64
CA ALA A 20 9.24 -0.74 -2.10
C ALA A 20 8.05 -1.66 -1.82
N ALA A 21 8.15 -2.92 -2.18
CA ALA A 21 7.14 -3.91 -1.87
C ALA A 21 6.74 -3.79 -0.41
N GLY A 22 5.48 -3.95 -0.10
CA GLY A 22 4.98 -3.84 1.25
C GLY A 22 5.55 -4.93 2.15
N ASP A 23 5.88 -4.56 3.39
CA ASP A 23 6.35 -5.45 4.43
C ASP A 23 5.17 -5.94 5.27
N VAL A 24 4.93 -7.24 5.30
CA VAL A 24 3.83 -7.86 6.04
C VAL A 24 3.94 -7.60 7.54
N ALA A 25 5.12 -7.73 8.13
CA ALA A 25 5.32 -7.52 9.57
C ALA A 25 5.09 -6.05 9.97
N ALA A 26 5.58 -5.11 9.17
CA ALA A 26 5.34 -3.68 9.39
C ALA A 26 3.86 -3.32 9.21
N GLY A 27 3.19 -3.94 8.25
CA GLY A 27 1.75 -3.79 8.04
C GLY A 27 0.95 -4.32 9.22
N LYS A 28 1.30 -5.47 9.74
CA LYS A 28 0.68 -6.03 10.94
C LYS A 28 0.79 -5.07 12.13
N ALA A 29 1.97 -4.50 12.34
CA ALA A 29 2.19 -3.56 13.43
C ALA A 29 1.29 -2.31 13.34
N LYS A 30 0.98 -1.86 12.12
CA LYS A 30 0.10 -0.71 11.86
C LYS A 30 -1.39 -1.06 11.77
N SER A 31 -1.74 -2.34 11.68
CA SER A 31 -3.10 -2.78 11.36
C SER A 31 -4.10 -2.66 12.51
N ALA A 32 -3.65 -2.41 13.73
CA ALA A 32 -4.51 -2.42 14.92
C ALA A 32 -5.73 -1.51 14.78
N ALA A 33 -5.55 -0.32 14.21
CA ALA A 33 -6.65 0.62 13.97
C ALA A 33 -7.62 0.14 12.87
N CYS A 34 -7.13 -0.63 11.92
CA CYS A 34 -7.95 -1.18 10.81
C CYS A 34 -8.82 -2.33 11.28
N VAL A 35 -8.23 -3.29 12.00
CA VAL A 35 -8.94 -4.50 12.44
C VAL A 35 -10.04 -4.22 13.46
N ALA A 36 -9.93 -3.11 14.19
CA ALA A 36 -10.98 -2.69 15.12
C ALA A 36 -12.35 -2.50 14.45
N CYS A 37 -12.35 -2.08 13.18
CA CYS A 37 -13.58 -1.85 12.42
C CYS A 37 -13.79 -2.85 11.29
N HIS A 38 -12.70 -3.33 10.68
CA HIS A 38 -12.78 -4.24 9.53
C HIS A 38 -12.70 -5.72 9.88
N GLY A 39 -12.51 -6.05 11.16
CA GLY A 39 -12.40 -7.42 11.66
C GLY A 39 -10.97 -7.88 11.82
N ALA A 40 -10.74 -8.83 12.73
CA ALA A 40 -9.41 -9.33 13.11
C ALA A 40 -8.59 -9.87 11.94
N ASN A 41 -9.26 -10.42 10.92
CA ASN A 41 -8.66 -10.95 9.70
C ASN A 41 -9.02 -10.10 8.46
N GLY A 42 -9.52 -8.87 8.66
CA GLY A 42 -9.95 -8.02 7.56
C GLY A 42 -11.16 -8.56 6.80
N GLN A 43 -11.95 -9.41 7.42
CA GLN A 43 -13.11 -10.07 6.78
C GLN A 43 -14.28 -9.12 6.52
N GLY A 44 -14.25 -7.94 7.14
CA GLY A 44 -15.35 -6.98 7.11
C GLY A 44 -16.34 -7.20 8.24
N VAL A 45 -16.85 -6.10 8.77
CA VAL A 45 -17.96 -6.07 9.76
C VAL A 45 -18.92 -5.01 9.26
N PRO A 46 -20.09 -5.39 8.73
CA PRO A 46 -21.01 -4.39 8.16
C PRO A 46 -21.28 -3.20 9.10
N PRO A 47 -21.28 -1.95 8.62
CA PRO A 47 -21.16 -1.55 7.20
C PRO A 47 -19.72 -1.43 6.67
N ASN A 48 -18.72 -1.82 7.46
CA ASN A 48 -17.32 -1.73 7.07
C ASN A 48 -16.94 -2.85 6.09
N PRO A 49 -16.35 -2.55 4.93
CA PRO A 49 -16.10 -3.56 3.90
C PRO A 49 -14.96 -4.50 4.28
N ALA A 50 -14.95 -5.66 3.65
CA ALA A 50 -13.84 -6.60 3.72
C ALA A 50 -12.58 -6.01 3.07
N LEU A 51 -11.44 -6.25 3.71
CA LEU A 51 -10.11 -5.95 3.18
C LEU A 51 -9.45 -7.23 2.64
N ALA A 52 -9.72 -8.35 3.27
CA ALA A 52 -9.30 -9.66 2.81
C ALA A 52 -9.93 -10.00 1.45
N GLY A 53 -9.20 -10.74 0.63
CA GLY A 53 -9.66 -11.16 -0.70
C GLY A 53 -9.45 -10.12 -1.80
N LYS A 54 -8.97 -8.93 -1.47
CA LYS A 54 -8.60 -7.88 -2.44
C LYS A 54 -7.14 -7.98 -2.80
N SER A 55 -6.77 -7.47 -3.99
CA SER A 55 -5.36 -7.37 -4.39
C SER A 55 -4.65 -6.25 -3.64
N GLU A 56 -3.32 -6.31 -3.56
CA GLU A 56 -2.52 -5.20 -3.00
C GLU A 56 -2.81 -3.88 -3.71
N ALA A 57 -2.88 -3.90 -5.04
CA ALA A 57 -3.17 -2.71 -5.83
C ALA A 57 -4.52 -2.10 -5.49
N GLN A 58 -5.57 -2.93 -5.33
CA GLN A 58 -6.90 -2.46 -4.93
C GLN A 58 -6.90 -1.83 -3.54
N LEU A 59 -6.20 -2.43 -2.59
CA LEU A 59 -6.12 -1.91 -1.22
C LEU A 59 -5.34 -0.60 -1.16
N VAL A 60 -4.20 -0.51 -1.83
CA VAL A 60 -3.40 0.73 -1.91
C VAL A 60 -4.22 1.83 -2.56
N GLN A 61 -4.87 1.55 -3.68
CA GLN A 61 -5.70 2.54 -4.38
C GLN A 61 -6.84 3.05 -3.50
N ALA A 62 -7.52 2.15 -2.79
CA ALA A 62 -8.60 2.54 -1.89
C ALA A 62 -8.11 3.45 -0.77
N MET A 63 -6.97 3.12 -0.15
CA MET A 63 -6.38 3.95 0.90
C MET A 63 -5.97 5.33 0.38
N GLN A 64 -5.37 5.41 -0.80
CA GLN A 64 -5.00 6.67 -1.44
C GLN A 64 -6.24 7.50 -1.77
N ASP A 65 -7.29 6.88 -2.26
CA ASP A 65 -8.55 7.56 -2.61
C ASP A 65 -9.23 8.14 -1.37
N TYR A 66 -9.20 7.45 -0.25
CA TYR A 66 -9.71 8.00 1.01
C TYR A 66 -8.82 9.15 1.52
N LYS A 67 -7.51 9.00 1.46
CA LYS A 67 -6.57 10.03 1.90
C LYS A 67 -6.74 11.33 1.12
N SER A 68 -6.91 11.23 -0.20
CA SER A 68 -7.08 12.39 -1.09
C SER A 68 -8.49 13.00 -1.04
N GLY A 69 -9.46 12.28 -0.51
CA GLY A 69 -10.87 12.65 -0.54
C GLY A 69 -11.59 12.29 -1.83
N LYS A 70 -10.94 11.61 -2.76
CA LYS A 70 -11.56 11.11 -3.99
C LYS A 70 -12.68 10.12 -3.67
N ARG A 71 -12.51 9.32 -2.63
CA ARG A 71 -13.53 8.45 -2.06
C ARG A 71 -14.00 9.06 -0.75
N SER A 72 -15.31 9.33 -0.65
CA SER A 72 -15.89 10.07 0.46
C SER A 72 -16.16 9.16 1.66
N ASN A 73 -15.37 9.34 2.72
CA ASN A 73 -15.62 8.76 4.03
C ASN A 73 -14.75 9.51 5.05
N ALA A 74 -15.37 10.27 5.92
CA ALA A 74 -14.66 11.12 6.87
C ALA A 74 -13.79 10.31 7.86
N VAL A 75 -14.28 9.15 8.31
CA VAL A 75 -13.53 8.29 9.23
C VAL A 75 -12.29 7.72 8.54
N MET A 76 -12.47 7.14 7.35
CA MET A 76 -11.35 6.59 6.59
C MET A 76 -10.35 7.66 6.18
N LYS A 77 -10.80 8.85 5.79
CA LYS A 77 -9.92 9.98 5.50
C LYS A 77 -9.06 10.34 6.71
N GLY A 78 -9.67 10.41 7.88
CA GLY A 78 -8.95 10.67 9.13
C GLY A 78 -7.93 9.58 9.45
N MET A 79 -8.29 8.32 9.25
CA MET A 79 -7.39 7.17 9.46
C MET A 79 -6.19 7.18 8.51
N MET A 80 -6.39 7.63 7.27
CA MET A 80 -5.34 7.66 6.25
C MET A 80 -4.43 8.88 6.37
N ALA A 81 -4.85 9.95 7.05
CA ALA A 81 -4.18 11.24 7.05
C ALA A 81 -2.70 11.17 7.47
N ALA A 82 -2.37 10.35 8.46
CA ALA A 82 -1.01 10.18 8.97
C ALA A 82 -0.22 9.06 8.30
N LEU A 83 -0.81 8.31 7.37
CA LEU A 83 -0.15 7.20 6.70
C LEU A 83 0.68 7.69 5.52
N THR A 84 1.89 7.18 5.41
CA THR A 84 2.74 7.35 4.23
C THR A 84 2.36 6.33 3.15
N ASP A 85 2.84 6.54 1.93
CA ASP A 85 2.67 5.57 0.86
C ASP A 85 3.26 4.20 1.23
N GLN A 86 4.40 4.19 1.94
CA GLN A 86 4.99 2.94 2.42
C GLN A 86 4.12 2.26 3.48
N ASP A 87 3.52 3.01 4.39
CA ASP A 87 2.57 2.47 5.36
C ASP A 87 1.39 1.79 4.66
N MET A 88 0.85 2.43 3.63
CA MET A 88 -0.26 1.86 2.85
C MET A 88 0.15 0.60 2.10
N ALA A 89 1.35 0.56 1.52
CA ALA A 89 1.89 -0.63 0.88
C ALA A 89 2.07 -1.77 1.89
N ASN A 90 2.58 -1.48 3.08
CA ASN A 90 2.76 -2.45 4.15
C ASN A 90 1.43 -3.02 4.65
N LEU A 91 0.44 -2.17 4.86
CA LEU A 91 -0.90 -2.59 5.25
C LEU A 91 -1.56 -3.46 4.18
N ALA A 92 -1.43 -3.09 2.92
CA ALA A 92 -1.97 -3.88 1.81
C ALA A 92 -1.32 -5.27 1.76
N ALA A 93 -0.01 -5.36 1.90
CA ALA A 93 0.72 -6.64 1.93
C ALA A 93 0.25 -7.51 3.10
N TYR A 94 0.05 -6.92 4.26
CA TYR A 94 -0.45 -7.64 5.43
C TYR A 94 -1.84 -8.21 5.19
N PHE A 95 -2.82 -7.40 4.75
CA PHE A 95 -4.17 -7.88 4.55
C PHE A 95 -4.28 -8.91 3.43
N VAL A 96 -3.48 -8.81 2.37
CA VAL A 96 -3.40 -9.84 1.32
C VAL A 96 -2.86 -11.15 1.87
N SER A 97 -1.98 -11.12 2.87
CA SER A 97 -1.44 -12.33 3.51
C SER A 97 -2.46 -13.10 4.35
N LEU A 98 -3.57 -12.47 4.69
CA LEU A 98 -4.63 -13.03 5.53
C LEU A 98 -5.70 -13.76 4.71
N LYS A 99 -5.31 -14.64 3.89
CA LYS A 99 -6.28 -15.43 3.11
C LYS A 99 -7.00 -16.44 3.96
#